data_67ef68581bd46472fc768bc638ea67f8
#
_entry.id   67ef68581bd46472fc768bc638ea67f8
#
_cell.length_a   1.000
_cell.length_b   1.000
_cell.length_c   1.000
_cell.angle_alpha   90.00
_cell.angle_beta   90.00
_cell.angle_gamma   90.00
#
_symmetry.space_group_name_H-M   'P 1'
#
loop_
_entity.id
_entity.type
_entity.pdbx_description
1 polymer ?
#
loop_
_entity_poly.entity_id
_entity_poly.type
_entity_poly.pdbx_seq_one_letter_code
_entity_poly.pdbx_strand_id
1 'polypeptide(L)'
;MFGIMLIGFILVCTGAIVKLFLSDKLRWALIITLILGLGLRVYFASNGRLHDWDERYHALVAKNMIEEPFKPMLYKHPVLPYDYKSWDMNHIWLHKQPLSLWMMALSIKIFGNNIWAVRLVSLLISTILIYIVHLIGKTLFNQKIGLISAYLFAINGFVLEIGSGRASTDHVDLTFLFYISLATLFAILGAAKRSWIYTSLVGMCIGFAILTKWLPALIVL
;
A
#
# COMPACT_ATOMS: atom_id res chain seq x y z
N MET A 1 21.84 2.81 -18.62
CA MET A 1 21.14 1.69 -19.27
C MET A 1 19.77 1.42 -18.63
N PHE A 2 19.67 1.18 -17.34
CA PHE A 2 18.38 0.88 -16.66
C PHE A 2 17.30 1.97 -16.82
N GLY A 3 17.63 3.26 -16.76
CA GLY A 3 16.64 4.33 -16.94
C GLY A 3 16.03 4.37 -18.34
N ILE A 4 16.81 4.09 -19.38
CA ILE A 4 16.32 4.04 -20.77
C ILE A 4 15.35 2.86 -20.95
N MET A 5 15.65 1.71 -20.36
CA MET A 5 14.75 0.54 -20.38
C MET A 5 13.43 0.83 -19.69
N LEU A 6 13.46 1.54 -18.56
CA LEU A 6 12.24 1.95 -17.85
C LEU A 6 11.39 2.90 -18.70
N ILE A 7 12.00 3.91 -19.29
CA ILE A 7 11.30 4.85 -20.19
C ILE A 7 10.66 4.07 -21.36
N GLY A 8 11.42 3.18 -22.00
CA GLY A 8 10.90 2.32 -23.06
C GLY A 8 9.71 1.48 -22.61
N PHE A 9 9.78 0.86 -21.42
CA PHE A 9 8.68 0.10 -20.84
C PHE A 9 7.42 0.96 -20.61
N ILE A 10 7.58 2.16 -20.03
CA ILE A 10 6.48 3.09 -19.82
C ILE A 10 5.84 3.48 -21.16
N LEU A 11 6.64 3.85 -22.16
CA LEU A 11 6.13 4.29 -23.46
C LEU A 11 5.38 3.17 -24.18
N VAL A 12 5.92 1.95 -24.19
CA VAL A 12 5.28 0.79 -24.81
C VAL A 12 3.95 0.46 -24.15
N CYS A 13 3.93 0.37 -22.80
CA CYS A 13 2.71 0.08 -22.07
C CYS A 13 1.67 1.19 -22.29
N THR A 14 2.06 2.46 -22.18
CA THR A 14 1.14 3.60 -22.40
C THR A 14 0.59 3.62 -23.81
N GLY A 15 1.42 3.42 -24.82
CA GLY A 15 0.98 3.31 -26.22
C GLY A 15 -0.03 2.16 -26.44
N ALA A 16 0.23 0.99 -25.84
CA ALA A 16 -0.70 -0.13 -25.87
C ALA A 16 -2.02 0.17 -25.15
N ILE A 17 -1.98 0.80 -23.98
CA ILE A 17 -3.17 1.23 -23.21
C ILE A 17 -4.02 2.19 -24.06
N VAL A 18 -3.40 3.21 -24.64
CA VAL A 18 -4.10 4.19 -25.50
C VAL A 18 -4.74 3.50 -26.70
N LYS A 19 -4.00 2.64 -27.43
CA LYS A 19 -4.54 1.89 -28.57
C LYS A 19 -5.75 1.03 -28.17
N LEU A 20 -5.65 0.32 -27.05
CA LEU A 20 -6.73 -0.54 -26.57
C LEU A 20 -7.94 0.28 -26.06
N PHE A 21 -7.68 1.41 -25.45
CA PHE A 21 -8.72 2.37 -25.00
C PHE A 21 -9.52 2.90 -26.21
N LEU A 22 -8.84 3.35 -27.26
CA LEU A 22 -9.47 3.84 -28.49
C LEU A 22 -10.21 2.74 -29.26
N SER A 23 -9.76 1.48 -29.13
CA SER A 23 -10.43 0.31 -29.73
C SER A 23 -11.51 -0.30 -28.84
N ASP A 24 -11.88 0.35 -27.76
CA ASP A 24 -12.87 -0.09 -26.74
C ASP A 24 -12.55 -1.45 -26.08
N LYS A 25 -11.30 -1.90 -26.16
CA LYS A 25 -10.81 -3.14 -25.52
C LYS A 25 -10.38 -2.88 -24.08
N LEU A 26 -11.28 -2.29 -23.28
CA LEU A 26 -10.98 -1.72 -21.95
C LEU A 26 -10.47 -2.73 -20.91
N ARG A 27 -10.88 -4.02 -21.04
CA ARG A 27 -10.35 -5.08 -20.16
C ARG A 27 -8.84 -5.28 -20.34
N TRP A 28 -8.39 -5.35 -21.59
CA TRP A 28 -6.97 -5.53 -21.91
C TRP A 28 -6.15 -4.30 -21.53
N ALA A 29 -6.71 -3.09 -21.75
CA ALA A 29 -6.09 -1.85 -21.30
C ALA A 29 -5.89 -1.84 -19.79
N LEU A 30 -6.87 -2.31 -18.98
CA LEU A 30 -6.74 -2.43 -17.53
C LEU A 30 -5.64 -3.44 -17.13
N ILE A 31 -5.57 -4.59 -17.80
CA ILE A 31 -4.52 -5.59 -17.52
C ILE A 31 -3.14 -4.99 -17.76
N ILE A 32 -2.93 -4.28 -18.87
CA ILE A 32 -1.64 -3.62 -19.15
C ILE A 32 -1.37 -2.50 -18.14
N THR A 33 -2.40 -1.77 -17.68
CA THR A 33 -2.26 -0.77 -16.62
C THR A 33 -1.78 -1.39 -15.31
N LEU A 34 -2.32 -2.56 -14.94
CA LEU A 34 -1.87 -3.30 -13.75
C LEU A 34 -0.43 -3.80 -13.90
N ILE A 35 -0.06 -4.31 -15.07
CA ILE A 35 1.31 -4.76 -15.37
C ILE A 35 2.27 -3.56 -15.32
N LEU A 36 1.93 -2.44 -15.92
CA LEU A 36 2.71 -1.20 -15.85
C LEU A 36 2.90 -0.78 -14.39
N GLY A 37 1.80 -0.71 -13.64
CA GLY A 37 1.82 -0.28 -12.25
C GLY A 37 2.66 -1.21 -11.36
N LEU A 38 2.55 -2.52 -11.52
CA LEU A 38 3.38 -3.50 -10.80
C LEU A 38 4.85 -3.37 -11.21
N GLY A 39 5.14 -3.28 -12.51
CA GLY A 39 6.50 -3.14 -13.01
C GLY A 39 7.22 -1.90 -12.48
N LEU A 40 6.51 -0.76 -12.43
CA LEU A 40 7.03 0.47 -11.82
C LEU A 40 7.33 0.27 -10.33
N ARG A 41 6.42 -0.33 -9.56
CA ARG A 41 6.60 -0.59 -8.13
C ARG A 41 7.80 -1.49 -7.86
N VAL A 42 7.92 -2.58 -8.60
CA VAL A 42 9.07 -3.50 -8.50
C VAL A 42 10.37 -2.78 -8.86
N TYR A 43 10.37 -1.97 -9.92
CA TYR A 43 11.55 -1.21 -10.31
C TYR A 43 11.98 -0.23 -9.21
N PHE A 44 11.05 0.56 -8.68
CA PHE A 44 11.37 1.52 -7.62
C PHE A 44 11.74 0.86 -6.29
N ALA A 45 11.17 -0.31 -5.98
CA ALA A 45 11.49 -1.08 -4.79
C ALA A 45 12.83 -1.84 -4.88
N SER A 46 13.46 -1.91 -6.06
CA SER A 46 14.74 -2.61 -6.25
C SER A 46 15.95 -1.89 -5.61
N ASN A 47 15.75 -0.73 -4.99
CA ASN A 47 16.78 -0.09 -4.19
C ASN A 47 17.21 -1.02 -3.04
N GLY A 48 18.47 -1.40 -3.00
CA GLY A 48 19.04 -2.38 -2.07
C GLY A 48 19.23 -1.89 -0.63
N ARG A 49 18.66 -0.74 -0.24
CA ARG A 49 18.76 -0.18 1.12
C ARG A 49 17.38 0.17 1.65
N LEU A 50 17.13 -0.12 2.93
CA LEU A 50 15.99 0.42 3.64
C LEU A 50 16.17 1.93 3.82
N HIS A 51 15.09 2.69 3.72
CA HIS A 51 15.10 4.12 4.00
C HIS A 51 15.47 4.38 5.45
N ASP A 52 16.29 5.40 5.69
CA ASP A 52 16.88 5.70 7.00
C ASP A 52 15.89 6.19 8.06
N TRP A 53 14.62 6.34 7.72
CA TRP A 53 13.57 6.82 8.61
C TRP A 53 12.55 5.70 8.92
N ASP A 54 11.27 5.91 8.67
CA ASP A 54 10.18 5.02 9.08
C ASP A 54 10.38 3.55 8.62
N GLU A 55 10.84 3.32 7.39
CA GLU A 55 10.96 1.96 6.84
C GLU A 55 11.84 1.04 7.69
N ARG A 56 13.03 1.53 8.09
CA ARG A 56 13.95 0.70 8.90
C ARG A 56 13.43 0.45 10.32
N TYR A 57 12.79 1.45 10.94
CA TYR A 57 12.22 1.28 12.28
C TYR A 57 11.05 0.30 12.26
N HIS A 58 10.15 0.44 11.32
CA HIS A 58 9.02 -0.48 11.18
C HIS A 58 9.48 -1.90 10.80
N ALA A 59 10.49 -2.05 9.96
CA ALA A 59 11.08 -3.34 9.64
C ALA A 59 11.69 -4.02 10.89
N LEU A 60 12.36 -3.25 11.75
CA LEU A 60 12.92 -3.77 12.99
C LEU A 60 11.82 -4.18 13.97
N VAL A 61 10.81 -3.35 14.17
CA VAL A 61 9.66 -3.67 15.03
C VAL A 61 8.92 -4.88 14.50
N ALA A 62 8.62 -4.93 13.20
CA ALA A 62 7.94 -6.06 12.57
C ALA A 62 8.73 -7.37 12.73
N LYS A 63 10.06 -7.32 12.58
CA LYS A 63 10.94 -8.47 12.84
C LYS A 63 10.81 -8.96 14.28
N ASN A 64 10.79 -8.07 15.25
CA ASN A 64 10.64 -8.43 16.68
C ASN A 64 9.24 -8.99 16.96
N MET A 65 8.20 -8.50 16.28
CA MET A 65 6.82 -8.99 16.41
C MET A 65 6.60 -10.40 15.83
N ILE A 66 7.55 -10.97 15.09
CA ILE A 66 7.46 -12.39 14.66
C ILE A 66 7.39 -13.32 15.87
N GLU A 67 8.11 -13.02 16.94
CA GLU A 67 8.15 -13.83 18.16
C GLU A 67 7.10 -13.37 19.18
N GLU A 68 6.91 -12.06 19.34
CA GLU A 68 5.95 -11.48 20.28
C GLU A 68 4.95 -10.55 19.55
N PRO A 69 3.91 -11.09 18.85
CA PRO A 69 3.05 -10.31 17.97
C PRO A 69 2.30 -9.14 18.62
N PHE A 70 2.03 -9.23 19.92
CA PHE A 70 1.29 -8.21 20.67
C PHE A 70 2.18 -7.22 21.43
N LYS A 71 3.51 -7.36 21.28
CA LYS A 71 4.48 -6.48 21.94
C LYS A 71 5.37 -5.82 20.90
N PRO A 72 5.00 -4.66 20.38
CA PRO A 72 5.81 -3.94 19.39
C PRO A 72 7.08 -3.40 20.08
N MET A 73 8.20 -4.08 19.90
CA MET A 73 9.48 -3.69 20.46
C MET A 73 10.39 -3.15 19.38
N LEU A 74 10.95 -1.95 19.63
CA LEU A 74 12.04 -1.44 18.81
C LEU A 74 13.35 -2.16 19.16
N TYR A 75 13.64 -2.31 20.45
CA TYR A 75 14.82 -3.01 20.95
C TYR A 75 14.41 -4.21 21.81
N LYS A 76 14.71 -5.42 21.34
CA LYS A 76 14.44 -6.65 22.09
C LYS A 76 15.36 -6.82 23.30
N HIS A 77 16.63 -6.42 23.14
CA HIS A 77 17.66 -6.46 24.17
C HIS A 77 18.33 -5.09 24.24
N PRO A 78 17.69 -4.10 24.92
CA PRO A 78 18.24 -2.75 24.98
C PRO A 78 19.53 -2.72 25.81
N VAL A 79 20.55 -2.08 25.25
CA VAL A 79 21.83 -1.85 25.94
C VAL A 79 21.82 -0.52 26.69
N LEU A 80 21.13 0.47 26.14
CA LEU A 80 20.98 1.79 26.73
C LEU A 80 19.72 1.86 27.59
N PRO A 81 19.72 2.69 28.65
CA PRO A 81 18.53 2.91 29.45
C PRO A 81 17.44 3.60 28.61
N TYR A 82 16.20 3.40 29.02
CA TYR A 82 15.05 4.06 28.43
C TYR A 82 15.12 5.58 28.61
N ASP A 83 14.91 6.34 27.55
CA ASP A 83 14.73 7.79 27.57
C ASP A 83 13.37 8.17 26.95
N TYR A 84 12.42 8.60 27.81
CA TYR A 84 11.08 9.01 27.39
C TYR A 84 11.05 10.30 26.56
N LYS A 85 12.16 11.06 26.52
CA LYS A 85 12.28 12.30 25.74
C LYS A 85 12.68 12.03 24.29
N SER A 86 13.18 10.84 24.00
CA SER A 86 13.62 10.45 22.67
C SER A 86 12.84 9.20 22.22
N TRP A 87 12.03 9.35 21.17
CA TRP A 87 11.18 8.27 20.68
C TRP A 87 11.97 7.05 20.17
N ASP A 88 13.16 7.26 19.65
CA ASP A 88 14.07 6.22 19.16
C ASP A 88 14.84 5.49 20.28
N MET A 89 14.81 6.04 21.51
CA MET A 89 15.33 5.41 22.71
C MET A 89 14.25 4.63 23.47
N ASN A 90 13.02 4.63 23.01
CA ASN A 90 11.95 3.84 23.59
C ASN A 90 12.07 2.38 23.17
N HIS A 91 12.10 1.47 24.15
CA HIS A 91 12.21 0.03 23.88
C HIS A 91 10.93 -0.54 23.28
N ILE A 92 9.77 0.04 23.64
CA ILE A 92 8.47 -0.32 23.10
C ILE A 92 8.04 0.75 22.08
N TRP A 93 7.58 0.29 20.92
CA TRP A 93 7.19 1.14 19.81
C TRP A 93 5.68 1.37 19.79
N LEU A 94 5.24 2.55 20.23
CA LEU A 94 3.82 2.93 20.27
C LEU A 94 3.42 3.98 19.22
N HIS A 95 4.31 4.31 18.30
CA HIS A 95 4.09 5.36 17.30
C HIS A 95 3.12 4.97 16.18
N LYS A 96 2.94 3.69 15.94
CA LYS A 96 2.05 3.19 14.88
C LYS A 96 1.18 2.05 15.41
N GLN A 97 -0.01 1.95 14.87
CA GLN A 97 -0.94 0.88 15.14
C GLN A 97 -0.44 -0.44 14.53
N PRO A 98 -0.88 -1.60 15.04
CA PRO A 98 -0.17 -2.86 14.79
C PRO A 98 -0.44 -3.51 13.44
N LEU A 99 -1.52 -3.19 12.72
CA LEU A 99 -1.94 -3.98 11.56
C LEU A 99 -0.90 -4.04 10.43
N SER A 100 -0.36 -2.89 10.02
CA SER A 100 0.68 -2.85 8.98
C SER A 100 1.97 -3.55 9.42
N LEU A 101 2.32 -3.44 10.71
CA LEU A 101 3.47 -4.12 11.30
C LEU A 101 3.27 -5.64 11.33
N TRP A 102 2.07 -6.12 11.67
CA TRP A 102 1.73 -7.56 11.60
C TRP A 102 1.82 -8.11 10.19
N MET A 103 1.32 -7.36 9.19
CA MET A 103 1.40 -7.77 7.79
C MET A 103 2.86 -7.86 7.33
N MET A 104 3.69 -6.89 7.71
CA MET A 104 5.13 -6.89 7.43
C MET A 104 5.85 -8.03 8.17
N ALA A 105 5.53 -8.26 9.45
CA ALA A 105 6.08 -9.37 10.25
C ALA A 105 5.75 -10.73 9.63
N LEU A 106 4.51 -10.91 9.17
CA LEU A 106 4.10 -12.13 8.46
C LEU A 106 4.90 -12.32 7.16
N SER A 107 5.08 -11.25 6.39
CA SER A 107 5.88 -11.28 5.17
C SER A 107 7.34 -11.67 5.46
N ILE A 108 7.96 -11.06 6.47
CA ILE A 108 9.34 -11.38 6.89
C ILE A 108 9.43 -12.84 7.39
N LYS A 109 8.43 -13.31 8.13
CA LYS A 109 8.38 -14.69 8.63
C LYS A 109 8.34 -15.73 7.50
N ILE A 110 7.60 -15.43 6.40
CA ILE A 110 7.42 -16.35 5.27
C ILE A 110 8.61 -16.29 4.31
N PHE A 111 9.07 -15.10 3.96
CA PHE A 111 10.04 -14.88 2.88
C PHE A 111 11.45 -14.56 3.38
N GLY A 112 11.65 -14.58 4.71
CA GLY A 112 12.94 -14.30 5.34
C GLY A 112 13.21 -12.82 5.57
N ASN A 113 14.25 -12.53 6.35
CA ASN A 113 14.65 -11.17 6.73
C ASN A 113 15.44 -10.50 5.60
N ASN A 114 14.73 -9.94 4.63
CA ASN A 114 15.29 -9.21 3.50
C ASN A 114 14.40 -8.04 3.08
N ILE A 115 14.94 -7.13 2.28
CA ILE A 115 14.26 -5.89 1.84
C ILE A 115 12.98 -6.18 1.06
N TRP A 116 12.97 -7.23 0.24
CA TRP A 116 11.80 -7.59 -0.54
C TRP A 116 10.66 -8.06 0.36
N ALA A 117 10.95 -8.82 1.42
CA ALA A 117 9.95 -9.22 2.40
C ALA A 117 9.35 -8.02 3.15
N VAL A 118 10.17 -7.01 3.47
CA VAL A 118 9.70 -5.76 4.09
C VAL A 118 8.75 -5.01 3.15
N ARG A 119 9.07 -4.90 1.85
CA ARG A 119 8.32 -4.13 0.86
C ARG A 119 7.17 -4.88 0.20
N LEU A 120 7.12 -6.21 0.31
CA LEU A 120 6.16 -7.05 -0.41
C LEU A 120 4.71 -6.63 -0.15
N VAL A 121 4.37 -6.37 1.10
CA VAL A 121 3.00 -5.98 1.50
C VAL A 121 2.59 -4.69 0.80
N SER A 122 3.43 -3.66 0.84
CA SER A 122 3.14 -2.37 0.20
C SER A 122 3.08 -2.47 -1.32
N LEU A 123 3.94 -3.29 -1.93
CA LEU A 123 3.91 -3.57 -3.37
C LEU A 123 2.58 -4.22 -3.80
N LEU A 124 2.14 -5.24 -3.08
CA LEU A 124 0.88 -5.92 -3.36
C LEU A 124 -0.32 -5.00 -3.14
N ILE A 125 -0.39 -4.34 -1.98
CA ILE A 125 -1.49 -3.43 -1.62
C ILE A 125 -1.59 -2.28 -2.63
N SER A 126 -0.48 -1.62 -2.95
CA SER A 126 -0.50 -0.49 -3.88
C SER A 126 -0.83 -0.91 -5.32
N THR A 127 -0.53 -2.16 -5.70
CA THR A 127 -0.94 -2.71 -6.99
C THR A 127 -2.44 -3.03 -7.01
N ILE A 128 -2.98 -3.63 -5.93
CA ILE A 128 -4.42 -3.89 -5.80
C ILE A 128 -5.21 -2.57 -5.76
N LEU A 129 -4.67 -1.52 -5.15
CA LEU A 129 -5.26 -0.18 -5.14
C LEU A 129 -5.52 0.37 -6.55
N ILE A 130 -4.70 0.06 -7.56
CA ILE A 130 -4.95 0.44 -8.96
C ILE A 130 -6.31 -0.12 -9.42
N TYR A 131 -6.59 -1.38 -9.07
CA TYR A 131 -7.85 -2.01 -9.42
C TYR A 131 -9.04 -1.46 -8.61
N ILE A 132 -8.85 -1.17 -7.32
CA ILE A 132 -9.89 -0.56 -6.48
C ILE A 132 -10.26 0.83 -7.01
N VAL A 133 -9.28 1.65 -7.38
CA VAL A 133 -9.50 2.97 -8.01
C VAL A 133 -10.26 2.83 -9.32
N HIS A 134 -9.91 1.80 -10.15
CA HIS A 134 -10.71 1.46 -11.33
C HIS A 134 -12.16 1.19 -10.99
N LEU A 135 -12.41 0.35 -9.97
CA LEU A 135 -13.78 -0.02 -9.59
C LEU A 135 -14.57 1.16 -9.06
N ILE A 136 -13.96 2.03 -8.26
CA ILE A 136 -14.61 3.28 -7.77
C ILE A 136 -14.99 4.17 -8.96
N GLY A 137 -14.05 4.48 -9.83
CA GLY A 137 -14.30 5.31 -11.00
C GLY A 137 -15.32 4.72 -11.98
N LYS A 138 -15.27 3.38 -12.17
CA LYS A 138 -16.26 2.66 -12.99
C LYS A 138 -17.66 2.70 -12.38
N THR A 139 -17.78 2.56 -11.06
CA THR A 139 -19.07 2.49 -10.38
C THR A 139 -19.72 3.86 -10.28
N LEU A 140 -18.94 4.91 -10.03
CA LEU A 140 -19.46 6.29 -9.93
C LEU A 140 -19.78 6.91 -11.28
N PHE A 141 -19.03 6.55 -12.32
CA PHE A 141 -19.13 7.16 -13.64
C PHE A 141 -19.31 6.10 -14.74
N ASN A 142 -18.20 5.59 -15.27
CA ASN A 142 -18.19 4.57 -16.33
C ASN A 142 -16.83 3.87 -16.42
N GLN A 143 -16.77 2.83 -17.24
CA GLN A 143 -15.58 2.01 -17.39
C GLN A 143 -14.36 2.79 -17.93
N LYS A 144 -14.57 3.79 -18.81
CA LYS A 144 -13.47 4.60 -19.37
C LYS A 144 -12.87 5.50 -18.31
N ILE A 145 -13.72 6.17 -17.51
CA ILE A 145 -13.24 7.00 -16.38
C ILE A 145 -12.51 6.12 -15.34
N GLY A 146 -13.07 4.95 -15.01
CA GLY A 146 -12.40 4.02 -14.12
C GLY A 146 -11.01 3.60 -14.63
N LEU A 147 -10.84 3.37 -15.93
CA LEU A 147 -9.55 3.03 -16.52
C LEU A 147 -8.57 4.22 -16.48
N ILE A 148 -9.01 5.42 -16.78
CA ILE A 148 -8.19 6.64 -16.71
C ILE A 148 -7.71 6.85 -15.26
N SER A 149 -8.62 6.74 -14.29
CA SER A 149 -8.29 6.85 -12.86
C SER A 149 -7.24 5.81 -12.43
N ALA A 150 -7.41 4.56 -12.85
CA ALA A 150 -6.46 3.48 -12.58
C ALA A 150 -5.08 3.77 -13.19
N TYR A 151 -5.03 4.26 -14.44
CA TYR A 151 -3.78 4.62 -15.10
C TYR A 151 -3.06 5.74 -14.37
N LEU A 152 -3.76 6.83 -14.03
CA LEU A 152 -3.19 7.95 -13.30
C LEU A 152 -2.67 7.52 -11.92
N PHE A 153 -3.39 6.65 -11.22
CA PHE A 153 -2.94 6.08 -9.95
C PHE A 153 -1.73 5.15 -10.13
N ALA A 154 -1.68 4.37 -11.20
CA ALA A 154 -0.58 3.44 -11.49
C ALA A 154 0.76 4.16 -11.66
N ILE A 155 0.76 5.34 -12.29
CA ILE A 155 1.96 6.15 -12.57
C ILE A 155 2.18 7.28 -11.55
N ASN A 156 1.37 7.37 -10.49
CA ASN A 156 1.50 8.42 -9.49
C ASN A 156 2.84 8.30 -8.76
N GLY A 157 3.71 9.31 -8.92
CA GLY A 157 5.06 9.31 -8.38
C GLY A 157 5.10 9.18 -6.86
N PHE A 158 4.24 9.89 -6.14
CA PHE A 158 4.20 9.84 -4.67
C PHE A 158 3.80 8.45 -4.15
N VAL A 159 2.80 7.82 -4.77
CA VAL A 159 2.40 6.43 -4.42
C VAL A 159 3.53 5.44 -4.71
N LEU A 160 4.28 5.65 -5.81
CA LEU A 160 5.44 4.82 -6.15
C LEU A 160 6.56 4.98 -5.12
N GLU A 161 6.87 6.20 -4.69
CA GLU A 161 7.91 6.48 -3.69
C GLU A 161 7.57 5.89 -2.33
N ILE A 162 6.33 6.10 -1.83
CA ILE A 162 5.89 5.50 -0.56
C ILE A 162 5.91 3.98 -0.66
N GLY A 163 5.34 3.40 -1.72
CA GLY A 163 5.21 1.95 -1.86
C GLY A 163 6.54 1.21 -2.02
N SER A 164 7.58 1.92 -2.40
CA SER A 164 8.91 1.38 -2.62
C SER A 164 9.92 1.70 -1.51
N GLY A 165 9.49 2.34 -0.43
CA GLY A 165 10.37 2.74 0.67
C GLY A 165 11.41 3.82 0.26
N ARG A 166 11.06 4.71 -0.66
CA ARG A 166 11.93 5.82 -1.10
C ARG A 166 11.57 7.15 -0.45
N ALA A 167 10.38 7.29 0.08
CA ALA A 167 9.95 8.44 0.87
C ALA A 167 10.31 8.27 2.35
N SER A 168 10.43 9.39 3.07
CA SER A 168 10.68 9.39 4.52
C SER A 168 9.54 8.77 5.32
N THR A 169 8.29 8.88 4.85
CA THR A 169 7.15 8.12 5.36
C THR A 169 7.08 6.74 4.69
N ASP A 170 6.33 5.82 5.28
CA ASP A 170 6.40 4.43 4.89
C ASP A 170 5.07 3.81 4.42
N HIS A 171 5.13 2.50 4.28
CA HIS A 171 4.07 1.60 3.82
C HIS A 171 2.78 1.66 4.63
N VAL A 172 2.78 2.19 5.87
CA VAL A 172 1.59 2.33 6.73
C VAL A 172 0.53 3.18 6.02
N ASP A 173 0.95 4.24 5.34
CA ASP A 173 0.04 5.13 4.63
C ASP A 173 -0.66 4.44 3.45
N LEU A 174 0.01 3.53 2.77
CA LEU A 174 -0.61 2.72 1.71
C LEU A 174 -1.58 1.68 2.26
N THR A 175 -1.25 1.04 3.38
CA THR A 175 -2.15 0.11 4.05
C THR A 175 -3.41 0.84 4.53
N PHE A 176 -3.25 2.03 5.08
CA PHE A 176 -4.37 2.89 5.46
C PHE A 176 -5.22 3.27 4.24
N LEU A 177 -4.61 3.79 3.17
CA LEU A 177 -5.30 4.17 1.92
C LEU A 177 -6.07 2.99 1.32
N PHE A 178 -5.51 1.78 1.41
CA PHE A 178 -6.16 0.57 0.93
C PHE A 178 -7.50 0.30 1.63
N TYR A 179 -7.51 0.32 2.97
CA TYR A 179 -8.74 0.06 3.72
C TYR A 179 -9.76 1.19 3.58
N ILE A 180 -9.32 2.46 3.51
CA ILE A 180 -10.20 3.60 3.23
C ILE A 180 -10.81 3.49 1.83
N SER A 181 -10.01 3.13 0.82
CA SER A 181 -10.51 2.96 -0.55
C SER A 181 -11.50 1.79 -0.67
N LEU A 182 -11.24 0.68 0.05
CA LEU A 182 -12.19 -0.44 0.14
C LEU A 182 -13.50 -0.02 0.83
N ALA A 183 -13.40 0.68 1.97
CA ALA A 183 -14.58 1.19 2.68
C ALA A 183 -15.42 2.09 1.77
N THR A 184 -14.76 3.01 1.04
CA THR A 184 -15.41 3.89 0.06
C THR A 184 -16.11 3.08 -1.04
N LEU A 185 -15.42 2.10 -1.63
CA LEU A 185 -16.02 1.23 -2.66
C LEU A 185 -17.24 0.47 -2.11
N PHE A 186 -17.14 -0.09 -0.92
CA PHE A 186 -18.26 -0.82 -0.31
C PHE A 186 -19.41 0.11 0.09
N ALA A 187 -19.12 1.35 0.53
CA ALA A 187 -20.16 2.33 0.80
C ALA A 187 -20.95 2.69 -0.48
N ILE A 188 -20.26 2.92 -1.59
CA ILE A 188 -20.89 3.18 -2.90
C ILE A 188 -21.75 1.99 -3.33
N LEU A 189 -21.22 0.76 -3.23
CA LEU A 189 -21.96 -0.46 -3.58
C LEU A 189 -23.12 -0.71 -2.64
N GLY A 190 -22.98 -0.42 -1.36
CA GLY A 190 -24.02 -0.54 -0.34
C GLY A 190 -25.18 0.38 -0.59
N ALA A 191 -24.90 1.66 -0.92
CA ALA A 191 -25.91 2.63 -1.29
C ALA A 191 -26.66 2.21 -2.55
N ALA A 192 -25.95 1.72 -3.58
CA ALA A 192 -26.57 1.29 -4.84
C ALA A 192 -27.40 0.02 -4.69
N LYS A 193 -26.95 -0.97 -3.90
CA LYS A 193 -27.61 -2.28 -3.76
C LYS A 193 -28.51 -2.41 -2.53
N ARG A 194 -28.53 -1.41 -1.65
CA ARG A 194 -29.28 -1.41 -0.36
C ARG A 194 -29.02 -2.67 0.44
N SER A 195 -27.77 -3.10 0.55
CA SER A 195 -27.40 -4.38 1.16
C SER A 195 -26.61 -4.17 2.46
N TRP A 196 -27.08 -4.75 3.56
CA TRP A 196 -26.45 -4.73 4.86
C TRP A 196 -25.03 -5.36 4.87
N ILE A 197 -24.78 -6.30 3.95
CA ILE A 197 -23.46 -6.95 3.81
C ILE A 197 -22.39 -5.89 3.49
N TYR A 198 -22.68 -4.97 2.55
CA TYR A 198 -21.73 -3.90 2.23
C TYR A 198 -21.53 -2.93 3.40
N THR A 199 -22.58 -2.63 4.16
CA THR A 199 -22.47 -1.81 5.38
C THR A 199 -21.55 -2.47 6.41
N SER A 200 -21.68 -3.80 6.61
CA SER A 200 -20.79 -4.55 7.49
C SER A 200 -19.35 -4.55 6.99
N LEU A 201 -19.13 -4.68 5.67
CA LEU A 201 -17.80 -4.59 5.06
C LEU A 201 -17.18 -3.19 5.21
N VAL A 202 -17.98 -2.12 5.13
CA VAL A 202 -17.51 -0.75 5.46
C VAL A 202 -16.99 -0.69 6.89
N GLY A 203 -17.80 -1.14 7.86
CA GLY A 203 -17.40 -1.15 9.27
C GLY A 203 -16.12 -1.96 9.52
N MET A 204 -15.99 -3.13 8.88
CA MET A 204 -14.79 -3.96 8.96
C MET A 204 -13.56 -3.25 8.39
N CYS A 205 -13.68 -2.62 7.21
CA CYS A 205 -12.58 -1.88 6.60
C CYS A 205 -12.17 -0.67 7.44
N ILE A 206 -13.13 0.06 8.03
CA ILE A 206 -12.84 1.17 8.95
C ILE A 206 -12.11 0.64 10.19
N GLY A 207 -12.52 -0.49 10.76
CA GLY A 207 -11.83 -1.14 11.87
C GLY A 207 -10.37 -1.47 11.54
N PHE A 208 -10.10 -2.04 10.35
CA PHE A 208 -8.74 -2.27 9.88
C PHE A 208 -7.97 -0.98 9.62
N ALA A 209 -8.60 0.07 9.10
CA ALA A 209 -7.97 1.37 8.93
C ALA A 209 -7.61 2.01 10.28
N ILE A 210 -8.46 1.87 11.31
CA ILE A 210 -8.16 2.31 12.70
C ILE A 210 -6.94 1.56 13.24
N LEU A 211 -6.85 0.23 13.01
CA LEU A 211 -5.70 -0.59 13.37
C LEU A 211 -4.44 -0.26 12.56
N THR A 212 -4.53 0.62 11.57
CA THR A 212 -3.40 1.08 10.76
C THR A 212 -2.98 2.50 11.11
N LYS A 213 -3.91 3.45 11.22
CA LYS A 213 -3.61 4.88 11.43
C LYS A 213 -4.61 5.60 12.34
N TRP A 214 -5.34 4.86 13.16
CA TRP A 214 -6.23 5.37 14.21
C TRP A 214 -7.37 6.26 13.69
N LEU A 215 -7.62 7.42 14.40
CA LEU A 215 -8.81 8.28 14.17
C LEU A 215 -8.98 8.82 12.74
N PRO A 216 -7.94 9.09 11.92
CA PRO A 216 -8.14 9.48 10.53
C PRO A 216 -9.00 8.49 9.72
N ALA A 217 -9.13 7.24 10.18
CA ALA A 217 -9.99 6.24 9.55
C ALA A 217 -11.48 6.60 9.54
N LEU A 218 -11.91 7.49 10.43
CA LEU A 218 -13.32 7.92 10.53
C LEU A 218 -13.75 8.88 9.40
N ILE A 219 -12.83 9.29 8.53
CA ILE A 219 -13.13 10.17 7.38
C ILE A 219 -14.16 9.58 6.41
N VAL A 220 -14.40 8.26 6.46
CA VAL A 220 -15.35 7.56 5.56
C VAL A 220 -16.77 7.53 6.15
N LEU A 221 -16.94 7.88 7.42
CA LEU A 221 -18.25 7.94 8.08
C LEU A 221 -18.96 9.25 7.75
#